data_4575956fec484fd1805ae652331a8669
#
_entry.id   4575956fec484fd1805ae652331a8669
#
_cell.length_a   1.000
_cell.length_b   1.000
_cell.length_c   1.000
_cell.angle_alpha   90.00
_cell.angle_beta   90.00
_cell.angle_gamma   90.00
#
_symmetry.space_group_name_H-M   'P 1'
#
loop_
_entity.id
_entity.type
_entity.pdbx_description
1 polymer ?
#
loop_
_entity_poly.entity_id
_entity_poly.type
_entity_poly.pdbx_seq_one_letter_code
_entity_poly.pdbx_strand_id
1 'polypeptide(L)'
;MKQISDGVFYCGLHDKTRKVFDQLVPLPQGTTYNSYLVKGSQKCALIDTMYVKFADKYMAMLSAENVKIDYIVSNHAEPDHSGLIPTLLEKFPEAKVYCSPKCAENLKNMLGVADEKMHVVADGEELSLGDKTLKFIHTPWVHWPDTMFTQILEDNILFTCDFFGAHYTANELWADCSPELALSAKRYYAEIMMPFAKFCAKYLAKVKEISPKFILPSHGPIYDESGVAFIENLYAEWTSENVAKKVILGYVSMYDNTTLMVNYLENALVSRGIEVVKTDIMETDEGELAMELIDSAGIVFGTSMVLTGPHPKSIYVAYLANILRPKLKFSAIIGSFGWGGNLTAPIDAMFTLTKPKKLENVIAKGRPKPEDFQKLDALADAILAEF
;
A
#
# COMPACT_ATOMS: atom_id res chain seq x y z
N MET A 1 -16.18 -22.36 -5.82
CA MET A 1 -14.86 -21.88 -6.32
C MET A 1 -14.93 -21.59 -7.81
N LYS A 2 -14.04 -20.74 -8.36
CA LYS A 2 -13.90 -20.47 -9.81
C LYS A 2 -12.58 -21.08 -10.31
N GLN A 3 -12.59 -21.85 -11.38
CA GLN A 3 -11.35 -22.38 -11.97
C GLN A 3 -10.61 -21.29 -12.74
N ILE A 4 -9.28 -21.17 -12.48
CA ILE A 4 -8.36 -20.23 -13.14
C ILE A 4 -7.62 -20.93 -14.29
N SER A 5 -7.02 -22.07 -13.98
CA SER A 5 -6.35 -22.98 -14.92
C SER A 5 -6.55 -24.40 -14.46
N ASP A 6 -5.97 -25.39 -15.18
CA ASP A 6 -6.09 -26.78 -14.78
C ASP A 6 -5.53 -27.01 -13.37
N GLY A 7 -6.36 -27.56 -12.49
CA GLY A 7 -6.04 -27.80 -11.08
C GLY A 7 -5.91 -26.54 -10.20
N VAL A 8 -6.07 -25.31 -10.71
CA VAL A 8 -5.97 -24.07 -9.94
C VAL A 8 -7.31 -23.37 -9.82
N PHE A 9 -7.75 -23.08 -8.59
CA PHE A 9 -9.06 -22.53 -8.30
C PHE A 9 -8.96 -21.29 -7.40
N TYR A 10 -9.75 -20.27 -7.70
CA TYR A 10 -9.97 -19.12 -6.86
C TYR A 10 -10.99 -19.42 -5.76
N CYS A 11 -10.61 -19.15 -4.53
CA CYS A 11 -11.40 -19.38 -3.31
C CYS A 11 -11.68 -18.09 -2.53
N GLY A 12 -11.50 -16.92 -3.15
CA GLY A 12 -11.63 -15.62 -2.50
C GLY A 12 -13.07 -15.18 -2.24
N LEU A 13 -13.20 -14.19 -1.37
CA LEU A 13 -14.45 -13.52 -1.01
C LEU A 13 -14.30 -11.99 -1.09
N HIS A 14 -15.41 -11.32 -1.45
CA HIS A 14 -15.47 -9.86 -1.56
C HIS A 14 -16.09 -9.24 -0.32
N ASP A 15 -15.47 -8.19 0.23
CA ASP A 15 -16.05 -7.35 1.29
C ASP A 15 -16.31 -5.93 0.76
N LYS A 16 -17.48 -5.72 0.17
CA LYS A 16 -17.97 -4.41 -0.30
C LYS A 16 -18.38 -3.48 0.85
N THR A 17 -18.43 -3.98 2.07
CA THR A 17 -18.93 -3.23 3.24
C THR A 17 -17.83 -2.66 4.11
N ARG A 18 -16.60 -3.18 4.01
CA ARG A 18 -15.46 -2.66 4.76
C ARG A 18 -15.10 -1.27 4.25
N LYS A 19 -15.04 -0.29 5.16
CA LYS A 19 -14.78 1.12 4.84
C LYS A 19 -13.37 1.56 5.16
N VAL A 20 -12.72 0.85 6.09
CA VAL A 20 -11.36 1.18 6.54
C VAL A 20 -10.57 -0.11 6.73
N PHE A 21 -9.36 -0.17 6.23
CA PHE A 21 -8.38 -1.22 6.48
C PHE A 21 -7.39 -0.72 7.54
N ASP A 22 -6.91 -1.60 8.43
CA ASP A 22 -5.97 -1.29 9.52
C ASP A 22 -6.35 -0.08 10.39
N GLN A 23 -7.65 0.25 10.46
CA GLN A 23 -8.18 1.43 11.15
C GLN A 23 -7.56 2.76 10.66
N LEU A 24 -6.95 2.76 9.49
CA LEU A 24 -6.22 3.90 8.92
C LEU A 24 -6.56 4.16 7.45
N VAL A 25 -6.61 3.11 6.65
CA VAL A 25 -6.65 3.17 5.17
C VAL A 25 -8.08 3.19 4.67
N PRO A 26 -8.58 4.28 4.06
CA PRO A 26 -9.93 4.32 3.50
C PRO A 26 -10.11 3.35 2.33
N LEU A 27 -11.23 2.64 2.31
CA LEU A 27 -11.60 1.68 1.27
C LEU A 27 -12.85 2.13 0.48
N PRO A 28 -12.75 3.09 -0.43
CA PRO A 28 -13.92 3.58 -1.16
C PRO A 28 -14.60 2.50 -2.02
N GLN A 29 -13.82 1.51 -2.48
CA GLN A 29 -14.29 0.43 -3.36
C GLN A 29 -14.33 -0.94 -2.66
N GLY A 30 -14.23 -0.99 -1.32
CA GLY A 30 -14.17 -2.23 -0.55
C GLY A 30 -12.85 -2.97 -0.76
N THR A 31 -12.83 -4.27 -0.45
CA THR A 31 -11.65 -5.14 -0.64
C THR A 31 -12.07 -6.57 -0.97
N THR A 32 -11.12 -7.38 -1.40
CA THR A 32 -11.25 -8.83 -1.51
C THR A 32 -10.26 -9.51 -0.59
N TYR A 33 -10.54 -10.74 -0.21
CA TYR A 33 -9.61 -11.65 0.44
C TYR A 33 -9.47 -12.86 -0.46
N ASN A 34 -8.34 -12.95 -1.14
CA ASN A 34 -8.10 -13.99 -2.12
C ASN A 34 -7.31 -15.15 -1.50
N SER A 35 -7.79 -16.34 -1.75
CA SER A 35 -7.13 -17.59 -1.42
C SER A 35 -7.25 -18.51 -2.63
N TYR A 36 -6.34 -19.46 -2.78
CA TYR A 36 -6.28 -20.28 -3.98
C TYR A 36 -6.06 -21.74 -3.61
N LEU A 37 -6.77 -22.64 -4.29
CA LEU A 37 -6.60 -24.06 -4.16
C LEU A 37 -5.83 -24.59 -5.37
N VAL A 38 -4.73 -25.31 -5.11
CA VAL A 38 -3.92 -25.98 -6.13
C VAL A 38 -4.05 -27.49 -5.93
N LYS A 39 -4.73 -28.14 -6.88
CA LYS A 39 -4.90 -29.60 -6.92
C LYS A 39 -3.88 -30.20 -7.87
N GLY A 40 -2.88 -30.86 -7.32
CA GLY A 40 -2.00 -31.72 -8.09
C GLY A 40 -2.53 -33.17 -8.17
N SER A 41 -1.87 -34.03 -8.93
CA SER A 41 -2.26 -35.42 -9.11
C SER A 41 -2.14 -36.28 -7.86
N GLN A 42 -1.36 -35.86 -6.86
CA GLN A 42 -1.13 -36.62 -5.62
C GLN A 42 -1.52 -35.84 -4.36
N LYS A 43 -1.35 -34.52 -4.35
CA LYS A 43 -1.48 -33.65 -3.19
C LYS A 43 -2.23 -32.37 -3.54
N CYS A 44 -2.83 -31.76 -2.52
CA CYS A 44 -3.54 -30.53 -2.63
C CYS A 44 -3.01 -29.47 -1.68
N ALA A 45 -2.71 -28.27 -2.20
CA ALA A 45 -2.25 -27.13 -1.42
C ALA A 45 -3.28 -26.00 -1.45
N LEU A 46 -3.47 -25.37 -0.30
CA LEU A 46 -4.21 -24.13 -0.16
C LEU A 46 -3.22 -22.99 -0.01
N ILE A 47 -3.27 -22.00 -0.91
CA ILE A 47 -2.40 -20.81 -0.89
C ILE A 47 -3.14 -19.68 -0.20
N ASP A 48 -2.61 -19.25 0.93
CA ASP A 48 -3.20 -18.31 1.88
C ASP A 48 -4.61 -18.72 2.33
N THR A 49 -5.14 -18.05 3.31
CA THR A 49 -6.49 -18.25 3.82
C THR A 49 -7.27 -16.94 3.77
N MET A 50 -7.99 -16.57 4.80
CA MET A 50 -8.65 -15.27 4.80
C MET A 50 -9.00 -14.79 6.21
N TYR A 51 -9.56 -13.61 6.27
CA TYR A 51 -10.01 -12.95 7.47
C TYR A 51 -11.11 -13.76 8.19
N VAL A 52 -10.96 -13.94 9.49
CA VAL A 52 -11.85 -14.77 10.33
C VAL A 52 -13.35 -14.41 10.23
N LYS A 53 -13.69 -13.16 9.92
CA LYS A 53 -15.06 -12.71 9.67
C LYS A 53 -15.81 -13.58 8.66
N PHE A 54 -15.10 -14.20 7.73
CA PHE A 54 -15.66 -14.99 6.63
C PHE A 54 -15.55 -16.50 6.86
N ALA A 55 -15.19 -16.95 8.07
CA ALA A 55 -14.95 -18.36 8.39
C ALA A 55 -16.05 -19.29 7.88
N ASP A 56 -17.31 -19.03 8.23
CA ASP A 56 -18.44 -19.88 7.86
C ASP A 56 -18.59 -20.04 6.35
N LYS A 57 -18.52 -18.92 5.63
CA LYS A 57 -18.66 -18.92 4.15
C LYS A 57 -17.51 -19.66 3.48
N TYR A 58 -16.29 -19.40 3.97
CA TYR A 58 -15.08 -20.01 3.43
C TYR A 58 -15.05 -21.51 3.68
N MET A 59 -15.35 -21.93 4.90
CA MET A 59 -15.38 -23.34 5.28
C MET A 59 -16.50 -24.09 4.55
N ALA A 60 -17.66 -23.48 4.33
CA ALA A 60 -18.75 -24.04 3.51
C ALA A 60 -18.32 -24.22 2.06
N MET A 61 -17.64 -23.25 1.46
CA MET A 61 -17.11 -23.32 0.09
C MET A 61 -16.11 -24.46 -0.08
N LEU A 62 -15.13 -24.61 0.84
CA LEU A 62 -14.15 -25.70 0.82
C LEU A 62 -14.83 -27.06 1.01
N SER A 63 -15.86 -27.15 1.87
CA SER A 63 -16.57 -28.40 2.14
C SER A 63 -17.40 -28.86 0.93
N ALA A 64 -17.98 -27.93 0.17
CA ALA A 64 -18.78 -28.26 -1.01
C ALA A 64 -17.96 -28.95 -2.12
N GLU A 65 -16.66 -28.69 -2.16
CA GLU A 65 -15.75 -29.29 -3.14
C GLU A 65 -15.18 -30.66 -2.70
N ASN A 66 -15.50 -31.09 -1.48
CA ASN A 66 -15.00 -32.35 -0.89
C ASN A 66 -13.48 -32.54 -1.03
N VAL A 67 -12.71 -31.49 -0.83
CA VAL A 67 -11.24 -31.48 -0.98
C VAL A 67 -10.57 -31.91 0.30
N LYS A 68 -9.53 -32.73 0.17
CA LYS A 68 -8.54 -32.96 1.23
C LYS A 68 -7.41 -31.95 1.05
N ILE A 69 -7.15 -31.13 2.06
CA ILE A 69 -6.02 -30.22 2.09
C ILE A 69 -4.83 -30.96 2.73
N ASP A 70 -3.74 -31.14 2.00
CA ASP A 70 -2.50 -31.73 2.50
C ASP A 70 -1.54 -30.64 3.00
N TYR A 71 -1.53 -29.47 2.33
CA TYR A 71 -0.65 -28.36 2.63
C TYR A 71 -1.42 -27.02 2.67
N ILE A 72 -1.04 -26.16 3.59
CA ILE A 72 -1.46 -24.77 3.66
C ILE A 72 -0.20 -23.94 3.46
N VAL A 73 -0.12 -23.14 2.43
CA VAL A 73 0.97 -22.20 2.21
C VAL A 73 0.54 -20.86 2.78
N SER A 74 1.32 -20.33 3.72
CA SER A 74 1.13 -18.98 4.23
C SER A 74 2.22 -18.09 3.66
N ASN A 75 1.89 -17.31 2.64
CA ASN A 75 2.82 -16.34 2.04
C ASN A 75 3.08 -15.17 2.97
N HIS A 76 2.14 -14.90 3.90
CA HIS A 76 2.18 -13.82 4.86
C HIS A 76 1.36 -14.16 6.11
N ALA A 77 1.82 -13.71 7.27
CA ALA A 77 1.18 -14.04 8.55
C ALA A 77 0.10 -13.05 8.99
N GLU A 78 -0.15 -11.97 8.25
CA GLU A 78 -1.20 -11.03 8.61
C GLU A 78 -2.56 -11.74 8.68
N PRO A 79 -3.40 -11.45 9.73
CA PRO A 79 -4.59 -12.25 10.00
C PRO A 79 -5.66 -12.24 8.92
N ASP A 80 -5.63 -11.33 7.98
CA ASP A 80 -6.54 -11.32 6.84
C ASP A 80 -6.15 -12.33 5.72
N HIS A 81 -4.91 -12.84 5.76
CA HIS A 81 -4.43 -13.94 4.91
C HIS A 81 -4.26 -15.25 5.69
N SER A 82 -3.93 -15.18 6.97
CA SER A 82 -3.59 -16.32 7.79
C SER A 82 -4.65 -16.71 8.84
N GLY A 83 -5.63 -15.85 9.07
CA GLY A 83 -6.55 -15.94 10.21
C GLY A 83 -7.31 -17.25 10.36
N LEU A 84 -7.54 -17.97 9.26
CA LEU A 84 -8.24 -19.26 9.30
C LEU A 84 -7.32 -20.49 9.36
N ILE A 85 -6.00 -20.31 9.44
CA ILE A 85 -5.06 -21.45 9.58
C ILE A 85 -5.39 -22.34 10.78
N PRO A 86 -5.66 -21.84 12.00
CA PRO A 86 -6.03 -22.70 13.12
C PRO A 86 -7.29 -23.53 12.85
N THR A 87 -8.33 -22.91 12.31
CA THR A 87 -9.60 -23.59 11.97
C THR A 87 -9.41 -24.65 10.88
N LEU A 88 -8.54 -24.38 9.91
CA LEU A 88 -8.20 -25.35 8.86
C LEU A 88 -7.39 -26.52 9.42
N LEU A 89 -6.47 -26.30 10.34
CA LEU A 89 -5.70 -27.37 11.00
C LEU A 89 -6.56 -28.24 11.91
N GLU A 90 -7.62 -27.70 12.52
CA GLU A 90 -8.63 -28.49 13.23
C GLU A 90 -9.41 -29.41 12.27
N LYS A 91 -9.79 -28.90 11.11
CA LYS A 91 -10.54 -29.65 10.09
C LYS A 91 -9.68 -30.64 9.32
N PHE A 92 -8.43 -30.30 9.05
CA PHE A 92 -7.45 -31.09 8.33
C PHE A 92 -6.21 -31.35 9.22
N PRO A 93 -6.34 -32.22 10.25
CA PRO A 93 -5.29 -32.37 11.27
C PRO A 93 -3.96 -32.93 10.74
N GLU A 94 -3.96 -33.56 9.56
CA GLU A 94 -2.75 -34.03 8.89
C GLU A 94 -2.08 -32.97 8.01
N ALA A 95 -2.73 -31.82 7.79
CA ALA A 95 -2.16 -30.76 6.99
C ALA A 95 -0.94 -30.11 7.67
N LYS A 96 0.02 -29.65 6.87
CA LYS A 96 1.19 -28.89 7.29
C LYS A 96 1.15 -27.48 6.70
N VAL A 97 1.58 -26.52 7.49
CA VAL A 97 1.71 -25.11 7.07
C VAL A 97 3.12 -24.88 6.55
N TYR A 98 3.25 -24.48 5.29
CA TYR A 98 4.50 -24.10 4.64
C TYR A 98 4.63 -22.56 4.67
N CYS A 99 5.69 -22.04 5.26
CA CYS A 99 5.85 -20.60 5.45
C CYS A 99 7.33 -20.21 5.61
N SER A 100 7.64 -18.92 5.45
CA SER A 100 8.99 -18.39 5.67
C SER A 100 9.37 -18.48 7.17
N PRO A 101 10.67 -18.42 7.53
CA PRO A 101 11.09 -18.45 8.94
C PRO A 101 10.43 -17.37 9.80
N LYS A 102 10.29 -16.15 9.26
CA LYS A 102 9.66 -15.04 10.00
C LYS A 102 8.14 -15.19 10.08
N CYS A 103 7.53 -15.75 9.04
CA CYS A 103 6.11 -16.08 9.04
C CYS A 103 5.79 -17.14 10.11
N ALA A 104 6.61 -18.17 10.26
CA ALA A 104 6.43 -19.17 11.31
C ALA A 104 6.44 -18.56 12.72
N GLU A 105 7.40 -17.64 12.99
CA GLU A 105 7.44 -16.89 14.24
C GLU A 105 6.15 -16.07 14.46
N ASN A 106 5.67 -15.37 13.43
CA ASN A 106 4.46 -14.57 13.50
C ASN A 106 3.20 -15.44 13.68
N LEU A 107 3.04 -16.52 12.93
CA LEU A 107 1.91 -17.45 13.05
C LEU A 107 1.82 -18.05 14.46
N LYS A 108 2.97 -18.41 15.03
CA LYS A 108 3.04 -18.89 16.43
C LYS A 108 2.59 -17.82 17.43
N ASN A 109 3.11 -16.60 17.29
CA ASN A 109 2.84 -15.52 18.24
C ASN A 109 1.43 -14.93 18.10
N MET A 110 0.91 -14.81 16.88
CA MET A 110 -0.37 -14.16 16.61
C MET A 110 -1.55 -15.11 16.62
N LEU A 111 -1.35 -16.36 16.15
CA LEU A 111 -2.43 -17.34 15.95
C LEU A 111 -2.27 -18.62 16.78
N GLY A 112 -1.18 -18.79 17.52
CA GLY A 112 -0.94 -19.97 18.34
C GLY A 112 -0.68 -21.24 17.54
N VAL A 113 -0.24 -21.14 16.29
CA VAL A 113 0.08 -22.32 15.47
C VAL A 113 1.29 -23.03 16.06
N ALA A 114 1.13 -24.34 16.33
CA ALA A 114 2.17 -25.14 16.94
C ALA A 114 3.33 -25.46 15.99
N ASP A 115 4.57 -25.49 16.52
CA ASP A 115 5.78 -25.69 15.71
C ASP A 115 5.74 -26.97 14.88
N GLU A 116 5.20 -28.06 15.43
CA GLU A 116 5.06 -29.34 14.74
C GLU A 116 4.07 -29.33 13.56
N LYS A 117 3.24 -28.30 13.47
CA LYS A 117 2.34 -28.09 12.31
C LYS A 117 2.98 -27.32 11.18
N MET A 118 4.11 -26.67 11.42
CA MET A 118 4.78 -25.81 10.47
C MET A 118 5.98 -26.50 9.82
N HIS A 119 6.14 -26.29 8.53
CA HIS A 119 7.36 -26.56 7.78
C HIS A 119 7.93 -25.20 7.32
N VAL A 120 9.11 -24.89 7.84
CA VAL A 120 9.80 -23.63 7.51
C VAL A 120 10.59 -23.83 6.23
N VAL A 121 10.18 -23.16 5.17
CA VAL A 121 10.79 -23.32 3.86
C VAL A 121 12.05 -22.46 3.70
N ALA A 122 13.02 -22.98 2.96
CA ALA A 122 14.15 -22.21 2.47
C ALA A 122 13.78 -21.39 1.23
N ASP A 123 14.52 -20.32 0.94
CA ASP A 123 14.36 -19.57 -0.31
C ASP A 123 14.72 -20.46 -1.52
N GLY A 124 13.80 -20.57 -2.48
CA GLY A 124 13.92 -21.45 -3.62
C GLY A 124 13.57 -22.91 -3.39
N GLU A 125 13.13 -23.29 -2.18
CA GLU A 125 12.68 -24.66 -1.91
C GLU A 125 11.46 -25.01 -2.78
N GLU A 126 11.36 -26.28 -3.15
CA GLU A 126 10.31 -26.81 -4.01
C GLU A 126 9.50 -27.89 -3.29
N LEU A 127 8.18 -27.86 -3.51
CA LEU A 127 7.21 -28.83 -2.97
C LEU A 127 6.43 -29.46 -4.11
N SER A 128 6.56 -30.78 -4.28
CA SER A 128 5.79 -31.51 -5.30
C SER A 128 4.36 -31.80 -4.83
N LEU A 129 3.41 -31.56 -5.71
CA LEU A 129 2.02 -32.00 -5.57
C LEU A 129 1.69 -33.18 -6.52
N GLY A 130 2.69 -33.74 -7.18
CA GLY A 130 2.60 -34.77 -8.20
C GLY A 130 2.96 -34.21 -9.57
N ASP A 131 1.99 -33.73 -10.31
CA ASP A 131 2.14 -33.10 -11.63
C ASP A 131 2.35 -31.57 -11.57
N LYS A 132 2.33 -30.98 -10.38
CA LYS A 132 2.60 -29.57 -10.13
C LYS A 132 3.66 -29.43 -9.04
N THR A 133 4.51 -28.44 -9.20
CA THR A 133 5.58 -28.10 -8.25
C THR A 133 5.42 -26.67 -7.77
N LEU A 134 5.29 -26.48 -6.47
CA LEU A 134 5.32 -25.18 -5.82
C LEU A 134 6.76 -24.80 -5.51
N LYS A 135 7.19 -23.61 -5.90
CA LYS A 135 8.48 -23.02 -5.53
C LYS A 135 8.28 -21.81 -4.65
N PHE A 136 8.98 -21.75 -3.52
CA PHE A 136 8.90 -20.67 -2.56
C PHE A 136 10.00 -19.64 -2.79
N ILE A 137 9.65 -18.36 -2.85
CA ILE A 137 10.57 -17.25 -3.14
C ILE A 137 10.42 -16.23 -2.04
N HIS A 138 11.43 -16.08 -1.18
CA HIS A 138 11.37 -15.12 -0.08
C HIS A 138 11.41 -13.68 -0.61
N THR A 139 10.43 -12.88 -0.21
CA THR A 139 10.27 -11.49 -0.63
C THR A 139 10.03 -10.56 0.56
N PRO A 140 10.91 -10.58 1.59
CA PRO A 140 10.72 -9.76 2.78
C PRO A 140 10.60 -8.27 2.44
N TRP A 141 9.72 -7.58 3.21
CA TRP A 141 9.43 -6.15 3.10
C TRP A 141 8.56 -5.75 1.90
N VAL A 142 7.74 -6.68 1.40
CA VAL A 142 6.63 -6.33 0.52
C VAL A 142 5.33 -7.00 1.02
N HIS A 143 4.69 -6.52 2.17
CA HIS A 143 5.18 -5.32 2.88
C HIS A 143 5.79 -5.64 4.26
N TRP A 144 5.53 -6.82 4.86
CA TRP A 144 6.16 -7.26 6.11
C TRP A 144 7.43 -8.06 5.87
N PRO A 145 8.26 -8.27 6.96
CA PRO A 145 9.52 -9.01 6.82
C PRO A 145 9.35 -10.52 6.59
N ASP A 146 8.16 -11.05 6.70
CA ASP A 146 7.82 -12.47 6.61
C ASP A 146 7.29 -12.91 5.24
N THR A 147 7.03 -11.98 4.33
CA THR A 147 6.41 -12.26 3.04
C THR A 147 7.27 -13.15 2.13
N MET A 148 6.58 -13.98 1.36
CA MET A 148 7.16 -14.77 0.27
C MET A 148 6.16 -14.83 -0.90
N PHE A 149 6.65 -15.14 -2.09
CA PHE A 149 5.84 -15.54 -3.24
C PHE A 149 5.85 -17.06 -3.36
N THR A 150 4.79 -17.60 -3.93
CA THR A 150 4.72 -19.01 -4.32
C THR A 150 4.50 -19.11 -5.83
N GLN A 151 5.30 -19.91 -6.53
CA GLN A 151 5.18 -20.12 -7.98
C GLN A 151 4.79 -21.56 -8.28
N ILE A 152 3.84 -21.77 -9.19
CA ILE A 152 3.65 -23.07 -9.85
C ILE A 152 4.58 -23.09 -11.06
N LEU A 153 5.54 -23.99 -11.09
CA LEU A 153 6.58 -24.01 -12.13
C LEU A 153 6.03 -24.40 -13.51
N GLU A 154 5.20 -25.44 -13.56
CA GLU A 154 4.67 -26.01 -14.81
C GLU A 154 3.74 -25.04 -15.54
N ASP A 155 2.91 -24.32 -14.79
CA ASP A 155 1.93 -23.37 -15.33
C ASP A 155 2.43 -21.93 -15.38
N ASN A 156 3.61 -21.67 -14.77
CA ASN A 156 4.19 -20.35 -14.59
C ASN A 156 3.20 -19.33 -13.96
N ILE A 157 2.53 -19.76 -12.89
CA ILE A 157 1.58 -18.95 -12.11
C ILE A 157 2.27 -18.46 -10.85
N LEU A 158 2.17 -17.16 -10.54
CA LEU A 158 2.79 -16.55 -9.38
C LEU A 158 1.74 -16.02 -8.40
N PHE A 159 1.75 -16.54 -7.17
CA PHE A 159 0.99 -16.02 -6.04
C PHE A 159 1.86 -15.00 -5.32
N THR A 160 1.45 -13.75 -5.30
CA THR A 160 2.28 -12.63 -4.84
C THR A 160 1.88 -12.07 -3.48
N CYS A 161 0.90 -12.69 -2.83
CA CYS A 161 0.28 -12.15 -1.62
C CYS A 161 -0.13 -10.69 -1.85
N ASP A 162 0.27 -9.76 -0.98
CA ASP A 162 -0.06 -8.34 -1.07
C ASP A 162 0.59 -7.60 -2.23
N PHE A 163 1.70 -8.11 -2.73
CA PHE A 163 2.38 -7.44 -3.84
C PHE A 163 1.53 -7.47 -5.09
N PHE A 164 1.34 -6.32 -5.73
CA PHE A 164 0.39 -6.06 -6.82
C PHE A 164 -1.09 -6.09 -6.43
N GLY A 165 -1.39 -6.07 -5.12
CA GLY A 165 -2.76 -6.01 -4.63
C GLY A 165 -3.46 -4.68 -4.95
N ALA A 166 -4.79 -4.72 -4.87
CA ALA A 166 -5.65 -3.55 -4.94
C ALA A 166 -6.87 -3.73 -4.03
N HIS A 167 -7.22 -2.72 -3.24
CA HIS A 167 -8.49 -2.72 -2.52
C HIS A 167 -9.62 -2.36 -3.50
N TYR A 168 -10.04 -3.36 -4.26
CA TYR A 168 -10.97 -3.22 -5.36
C TYR A 168 -11.89 -4.45 -5.48
N THR A 169 -13.19 -4.23 -5.43
CA THR A 169 -14.20 -5.29 -5.58
C THR A 169 -14.79 -5.27 -6.98
N ALA A 170 -14.02 -5.69 -7.98
CA ALA A 170 -14.51 -5.85 -9.34
C ALA A 170 -15.66 -6.86 -9.41
N ASN A 171 -16.49 -6.77 -10.45
CA ASN A 171 -17.51 -7.78 -10.73
C ASN A 171 -16.91 -9.02 -11.38
N GLU A 172 -15.82 -8.85 -12.12
CA GLU A 172 -15.08 -9.92 -12.79
C GLU A 172 -13.86 -10.36 -11.96
N LEU A 173 -13.45 -11.61 -12.15
CA LEU A 173 -12.28 -12.17 -11.48
C LEU A 173 -10.97 -11.61 -12.05
N TRP A 174 -10.92 -11.45 -13.37
CA TRP A 174 -9.74 -10.96 -14.09
C TRP A 174 -9.66 -9.44 -14.10
N ALA A 175 -8.46 -8.92 -14.09
CA ALA A 175 -8.20 -7.49 -14.20
C ALA A 175 -8.69 -6.94 -15.54
N ASP A 176 -9.49 -5.90 -15.49
CA ASP A 176 -10.01 -5.21 -16.68
C ASP A 176 -9.06 -4.13 -17.23
N CYS A 177 -7.94 -3.91 -16.55
CA CYS A 177 -6.94 -2.85 -16.84
C CYS A 177 -7.56 -1.45 -16.96
N SER A 178 -8.66 -1.21 -16.27
CA SER A 178 -9.38 0.06 -16.27
C SER A 178 -8.66 1.17 -15.51
N PRO A 179 -8.99 2.45 -15.76
CA PRO A 179 -8.51 3.56 -14.93
C PRO A 179 -8.91 3.41 -13.46
N GLU A 180 -10.06 2.83 -13.17
CA GLU A 180 -10.56 2.58 -11.82
C GLU A 180 -9.68 1.57 -11.08
N LEU A 181 -9.28 0.50 -11.75
CA LEU A 181 -8.33 -0.47 -11.20
C LEU A 181 -6.95 0.18 -11.00
N ALA A 182 -6.46 0.95 -11.98
CA ALA A 182 -5.20 1.68 -11.85
C ALA A 182 -5.20 2.62 -10.62
N LEU A 183 -6.30 3.34 -10.41
CA LEU A 183 -6.46 4.24 -9.25
C LEU A 183 -6.48 3.46 -7.93
N SER A 184 -7.19 2.33 -7.88
CA SER A 184 -7.25 1.49 -6.68
C SER A 184 -5.91 0.83 -6.36
N ALA A 185 -5.18 0.37 -7.36
CA ALA A 185 -3.83 -0.16 -7.22
C ALA A 185 -2.83 0.94 -6.81
N LYS A 186 -2.97 2.17 -7.36
CA LYS A 186 -2.17 3.34 -6.95
C LYS A 186 -2.39 3.68 -5.48
N ARG A 187 -3.65 3.68 -5.02
CA ARG A 187 -4.00 3.90 -3.62
C ARG A 187 -3.38 2.84 -2.72
N TYR A 188 -3.56 1.56 -3.08
CA TYR A 188 -2.96 0.44 -2.35
C TYR A 188 -1.44 0.56 -2.24
N TYR A 189 -0.77 0.85 -3.37
CA TYR A 189 0.67 1.09 -3.38
C TYR A 189 1.07 2.24 -2.46
N ALA A 190 0.40 3.39 -2.55
CA ALA A 190 0.70 4.58 -1.77
C ALA A 190 0.59 4.35 -0.25
N GLU A 191 -0.46 3.64 0.16
CA GLU A 191 -0.80 3.44 1.56
C GLU A 191 0.00 2.31 2.23
N ILE A 192 0.36 1.26 1.47
CA ILE A 192 0.92 0.01 2.01
C ILE A 192 2.34 -0.24 1.52
N MET A 193 2.61 -0.09 0.22
CA MET A 193 3.86 -0.50 -0.43
C MET A 193 4.90 0.62 -0.50
N MET A 194 4.51 1.89 -0.62
CA MET A 194 5.41 3.03 -0.83
C MET A 194 6.52 3.15 0.22
N PRO A 195 6.30 2.88 1.53
CA PRO A 195 7.37 2.88 2.52
C PRO A 195 8.52 1.91 2.20
N PHE A 196 8.24 0.91 1.38
CA PHE A 196 9.12 -0.18 0.98
C PHE A 196 9.49 -0.12 -0.51
N ALA A 197 9.39 1.03 -1.16
CA ALA A 197 9.57 1.22 -2.60
C ALA A 197 10.85 0.56 -3.17
N LYS A 198 11.97 0.58 -2.44
CA LYS A 198 13.21 -0.07 -2.85
C LYS A 198 13.09 -1.60 -2.94
N PHE A 199 12.35 -2.21 -2.01
CA PHE A 199 12.06 -3.64 -2.04
C PHE A 199 11.05 -3.95 -3.15
N CYS A 200 10.05 -3.09 -3.35
CA CYS A 200 9.10 -3.22 -4.46
C CYS A 200 9.83 -3.20 -5.81
N ALA A 201 10.76 -2.27 -6.03
CA ALA A 201 11.58 -2.22 -7.26
C ALA A 201 12.42 -3.48 -7.44
N LYS A 202 13.04 -3.99 -6.36
CA LYS A 202 13.83 -5.23 -6.38
C LYS A 202 12.97 -6.43 -6.79
N TYR A 203 11.79 -6.59 -6.19
CA TYR A 203 10.94 -7.75 -6.46
C TYR A 203 10.14 -7.60 -7.76
N LEU A 204 9.86 -6.39 -8.22
CA LEU A 204 9.40 -6.15 -9.58
C LEU A 204 10.40 -6.69 -10.63
N ALA A 205 11.69 -6.42 -10.44
CA ALA A 205 12.73 -6.97 -11.31
C ALA A 205 12.73 -8.51 -11.27
N LYS A 206 12.54 -9.11 -10.09
CA LYS A 206 12.44 -10.56 -9.93
C LYS A 206 11.21 -11.15 -10.62
N VAL A 207 10.06 -10.49 -10.54
CA VAL A 207 8.84 -10.91 -11.25
C VAL A 207 9.05 -10.84 -12.76
N LYS A 208 9.70 -9.80 -13.27
CA LYS A 208 10.05 -9.68 -14.70
C LYS A 208 11.01 -10.79 -15.18
N GLU A 209 11.95 -11.24 -14.33
CA GLU A 209 12.80 -12.41 -14.63
C GLU A 209 11.98 -13.72 -14.69
N ILE A 210 11.02 -13.91 -13.80
CA ILE A 210 10.10 -15.04 -13.79
C ILE A 210 9.18 -15.01 -15.02
N SER A 211 8.76 -13.82 -15.44
CA SER A 211 7.81 -13.59 -16.53
C SER A 211 6.56 -14.46 -16.40
N PRO A 212 5.78 -14.33 -15.29
CA PRO A 212 4.68 -15.21 -15.01
C PRO A 212 3.55 -15.02 -16.03
N LYS A 213 2.88 -16.14 -16.37
CA LYS A 213 1.67 -16.09 -17.20
C LYS A 213 0.50 -15.44 -16.47
N PHE A 214 0.39 -15.70 -15.17
CA PHE A 214 -0.65 -15.13 -14.30
C PHE A 214 -0.02 -14.64 -12.99
N ILE A 215 -0.52 -13.52 -12.48
CA ILE A 215 -0.25 -13.04 -11.13
C ILE A 215 -1.54 -13.11 -10.32
N LEU A 216 -1.46 -13.75 -9.16
CA LEU A 216 -2.58 -14.03 -8.27
C LEU A 216 -2.32 -13.38 -6.90
N PRO A 217 -2.72 -12.10 -6.70
CA PRO A 217 -2.51 -11.39 -5.43
C PRO A 217 -3.58 -11.74 -4.40
N SER A 218 -3.34 -11.39 -3.15
CA SER A 218 -4.28 -11.61 -2.04
C SER A 218 -5.41 -10.59 -1.96
N HIS A 219 -5.30 -9.46 -2.67
CA HIS A 219 -6.34 -8.43 -2.77
C HIS A 219 -6.56 -7.98 -4.21
N GLY A 220 -7.82 -7.71 -4.56
CA GLY A 220 -8.21 -7.24 -5.89
C GLY A 220 -8.37 -8.35 -6.92
N PRO A 221 -8.41 -8.01 -8.22
CA PRO A 221 -8.51 -8.98 -9.29
C PRO A 221 -7.19 -9.73 -9.52
N ILE A 222 -7.29 -10.86 -10.23
CA ILE A 222 -6.10 -11.59 -10.72
C ILE A 222 -5.71 -11.08 -12.10
N TYR A 223 -4.44 -11.24 -12.48
CA TYR A 223 -3.88 -10.69 -13.70
C TYR A 223 -3.52 -11.81 -14.68
N ASP A 224 -4.07 -11.76 -15.89
CA ASP A 224 -3.61 -12.53 -17.05
C ASP A 224 -2.40 -11.85 -17.72
N GLU A 225 -1.95 -12.33 -18.87
CA GLU A 225 -0.77 -11.78 -19.57
C GLU A 225 -0.88 -10.26 -19.80
N SER A 226 -2.07 -9.75 -20.13
CA SER A 226 -2.29 -8.31 -20.34
C SER A 226 -2.30 -7.55 -19.01
N GLY A 227 -2.91 -8.12 -17.99
CA GLY A 227 -2.94 -7.61 -16.64
C GLY A 227 -1.57 -7.59 -15.97
N VAL A 228 -0.74 -8.62 -16.21
CA VAL A 228 0.66 -8.66 -15.72
C VAL A 228 1.44 -7.46 -16.26
N ALA A 229 1.40 -7.25 -17.57
CA ALA A 229 2.08 -6.11 -18.19
C ALA A 229 1.55 -4.76 -17.65
N PHE A 230 0.23 -4.65 -17.46
CA PHE A 230 -0.42 -3.47 -16.90
C PHE A 230 0.11 -3.13 -15.50
N ILE A 231 0.04 -4.09 -14.55
CA ILE A 231 0.42 -3.82 -13.16
C ILE A 231 1.94 -3.64 -13.00
N GLU A 232 2.76 -4.36 -13.76
CA GLU A 232 4.22 -4.19 -13.78
C GLU A 232 4.63 -2.79 -14.25
N ASN A 233 3.95 -2.24 -15.26
CA ASN A 233 4.22 -0.89 -15.75
C ASN A 233 3.87 0.17 -14.71
N LEU A 234 2.73 0.03 -14.02
CA LEU A 234 2.33 0.93 -12.93
C LEU A 234 3.36 0.90 -11.79
N TYR A 235 3.76 -0.29 -11.33
CA TYR A 235 4.77 -0.41 -10.28
C TYR A 235 6.15 0.10 -10.73
N ALA A 236 6.53 -0.08 -12.00
CA ALA A 236 7.78 0.46 -12.54
C ALA A 236 7.81 2.01 -12.48
N GLU A 237 6.68 2.65 -12.77
CA GLU A 237 6.52 4.10 -12.64
C GLU A 237 6.60 4.54 -11.16
N TRP A 238 5.79 3.91 -10.29
CA TRP A 238 5.68 4.33 -8.89
C TRP A 238 6.96 4.09 -8.08
N THR A 239 7.69 3.02 -8.39
CA THR A 239 8.97 2.68 -7.73
C THR A 239 10.18 3.40 -8.32
N SER A 240 10.02 4.12 -9.44
CA SER A 240 11.10 4.90 -10.05
C SER A 240 11.55 6.06 -9.13
N GLU A 241 12.77 6.55 -9.32
CA GLU A 241 13.28 7.72 -8.59
C GLU A 241 12.72 9.06 -9.15
N ASN A 242 11.94 9.01 -10.23
CA ASN A 242 11.38 10.19 -10.87
C ASN A 242 10.29 10.84 -10.01
N VAL A 243 10.28 12.16 -10.03
CA VAL A 243 9.20 12.98 -9.48
C VAL A 243 8.73 13.96 -10.55
N ALA A 244 7.44 14.26 -10.53
CA ALA A 244 6.85 15.27 -11.40
C ALA A 244 7.23 16.68 -10.93
N LYS A 245 7.12 17.66 -11.82
CA LYS A 245 7.21 19.08 -11.45
C LYS A 245 5.93 19.50 -10.71
N LYS A 246 5.68 18.85 -9.58
CA LYS A 246 4.45 18.87 -8.80
C LYS A 246 4.72 19.14 -7.31
N VAL A 247 3.88 19.97 -6.69
CA VAL A 247 3.95 20.34 -5.28
C VAL A 247 2.60 20.12 -4.62
N ILE A 248 2.59 19.45 -3.47
CA ILE A 248 1.41 19.38 -2.61
C ILE A 248 1.37 20.64 -1.74
N LEU A 249 0.27 21.36 -1.79
CA LEU A 249 -0.04 22.50 -0.93
C LEU A 249 -1.18 22.11 0.02
N GLY A 250 -0.82 21.37 1.07
CA GLY A 250 -1.76 20.89 2.08
C GLY A 250 -2.02 21.95 3.15
N TYR A 251 -3.28 22.39 3.33
CA TYR A 251 -3.54 23.50 4.22
C TYR A 251 -4.75 23.31 5.14
N VAL A 252 -4.72 24.06 6.23
CA VAL A 252 -5.86 24.31 7.12
C VAL A 252 -5.89 25.78 7.51
N SER A 253 -7.06 26.40 7.43
CA SER A 253 -7.27 27.81 7.77
C SER A 253 -8.46 27.95 8.68
N MET A 254 -8.33 28.80 9.74
CA MET A 254 -9.43 29.05 10.69
C MET A 254 -10.26 30.28 10.32
N TYR A 255 -9.60 31.36 9.86
CA TYR A 255 -10.21 32.68 9.60
C TYR A 255 -9.64 33.28 8.31
N ASP A 256 -9.41 32.46 7.29
CA ASP A 256 -9.00 32.79 5.92
C ASP A 256 -7.63 33.48 5.74
N ASN A 257 -6.93 33.86 6.80
CA ASN A 257 -5.60 34.46 6.65
C ASN A 257 -4.60 33.50 6.00
N THR A 258 -4.60 32.24 6.42
CA THR A 258 -3.79 31.20 5.78
C THR A 258 -4.28 30.89 4.37
N THR A 259 -5.59 30.85 4.14
CA THR A 259 -6.19 30.65 2.80
C THR A 259 -5.72 31.73 1.80
N LEU A 260 -5.61 33.01 2.23
CA LEU A 260 -5.07 34.09 1.37
C LEU A 260 -3.63 33.80 0.96
N MET A 261 -2.77 33.34 1.87
CA MET A 261 -1.38 32.98 1.58
C MET A 261 -1.28 31.77 0.65
N VAL A 262 -2.11 30.76 0.90
CA VAL A 262 -2.18 29.51 0.11
C VAL A 262 -2.59 29.83 -1.34
N ASN A 263 -3.68 30.58 -1.54
CA ASN A 263 -4.16 30.95 -2.87
C ASN A 263 -3.13 31.82 -3.63
N TYR A 264 -2.42 32.71 -2.93
CA TYR A 264 -1.37 33.49 -3.55
C TYR A 264 -0.21 32.61 -4.01
N LEU A 265 0.28 31.73 -3.14
CA LEU A 265 1.40 30.82 -3.46
C LEU A 265 1.01 29.84 -4.59
N GLU A 266 -0.21 29.30 -4.59
CA GLU A 266 -0.74 28.47 -5.68
C GLU A 266 -0.60 29.19 -7.02
N ASN A 267 -1.13 30.44 -7.12
CA ASN A 267 -1.04 31.23 -8.34
C ASN A 267 0.41 31.53 -8.76
N ALA A 268 1.27 31.82 -7.78
CA ALA A 268 2.69 32.08 -8.03
C ALA A 268 3.42 30.84 -8.56
N LEU A 269 3.12 29.63 -8.05
CA LEU A 269 3.68 28.36 -8.51
C LEU A 269 3.15 27.99 -9.91
N VAL A 270 1.84 28.06 -10.11
CA VAL A 270 1.20 27.76 -11.41
C VAL A 270 1.75 28.68 -12.51
N SER A 271 1.93 30.00 -12.24
CA SER A 271 2.52 30.94 -13.21
C SER A 271 3.97 30.60 -13.59
N ARG A 272 4.67 29.81 -12.76
CA ARG A 272 6.03 29.28 -13.01
C ARG A 272 6.02 27.89 -13.66
N GLY A 273 4.85 27.39 -14.08
CA GLY A 273 4.70 26.08 -14.72
C GLY A 273 4.90 24.91 -13.76
N ILE A 274 4.56 25.08 -12.48
CA ILE A 274 4.58 24.03 -11.47
C ILE A 274 3.13 23.57 -11.27
N GLU A 275 2.91 22.27 -11.34
CA GLU A 275 1.64 21.65 -10.97
C GLU A 275 1.44 21.74 -9.45
N VAL A 276 0.28 22.20 -9.02
CA VAL A 276 -0.05 22.34 -7.60
C VAL A 276 -1.28 21.50 -7.26
N VAL A 277 -1.08 20.56 -6.34
CA VAL A 277 -2.17 19.82 -5.71
C VAL A 277 -2.54 20.55 -4.42
N LYS A 278 -3.52 21.44 -4.53
CA LYS A 278 -4.05 22.17 -3.36
C LYS A 278 -5.07 21.30 -2.62
N THR A 279 -4.81 21.01 -1.36
CA THR A 279 -5.57 20.07 -0.55
C THR A 279 -6.00 20.71 0.76
N ASP A 280 -7.31 20.80 1.01
CA ASP A 280 -7.82 21.08 2.35
C ASP A 280 -7.70 19.80 3.19
N ILE A 281 -6.74 19.80 4.12
CA ILE A 281 -6.42 18.62 4.92
C ILE A 281 -7.50 18.25 5.96
N MET A 282 -8.57 19.06 6.07
CA MET A 282 -9.71 18.74 6.91
C MET A 282 -10.76 17.89 6.16
N GLU A 283 -10.79 17.95 4.84
CA GLU A 283 -11.81 17.33 4.00
C GLU A 283 -11.26 16.14 3.19
N THR A 284 -9.95 16.15 2.90
CA THR A 284 -9.30 15.12 2.08
C THR A 284 -8.99 13.87 2.88
N ASP A 285 -9.25 12.70 2.32
CA ASP A 285 -8.87 11.43 2.94
C ASP A 285 -7.35 11.16 2.84
N GLU A 286 -6.87 10.31 3.71
CA GLU A 286 -5.45 9.97 3.84
C GLU A 286 -4.90 9.29 2.56
N GLY A 287 -5.72 8.51 1.88
CA GLY A 287 -5.30 7.79 0.67
C GLY A 287 -5.19 8.70 -0.55
N GLU A 288 -6.04 9.73 -0.66
CA GLU A 288 -5.89 10.76 -1.71
C GLU A 288 -4.56 11.48 -1.55
N LEU A 289 -4.25 11.92 -0.32
CA LEU A 289 -2.96 12.53 -0.03
C LEU A 289 -1.79 11.58 -0.30
N ALA A 290 -1.90 10.31 0.11
CA ALA A 290 -0.85 9.32 -0.11
C ALA A 290 -0.57 9.10 -1.61
N MET A 291 -1.61 9.03 -2.45
CA MET A 291 -1.45 8.89 -3.91
C MET A 291 -0.72 10.08 -4.53
N GLU A 292 -0.99 11.29 -4.05
CA GLU A 292 -0.30 12.49 -4.53
C GLU A 292 1.17 12.54 -4.09
N LEU A 293 1.52 11.93 -2.97
CA LEU A 293 2.89 11.83 -2.49
C LEU A 293 3.80 10.91 -3.32
N ILE A 294 3.26 10.00 -4.14
CA ILE A 294 4.05 9.04 -4.93
C ILE A 294 5.06 9.76 -5.83
N ASP A 295 4.64 10.82 -6.51
CA ASP A 295 5.41 11.50 -7.55
C ASP A 295 5.58 13.01 -7.32
N SER A 296 5.11 13.56 -6.20
CA SER A 296 5.32 14.97 -5.86
C SER A 296 6.76 15.23 -5.45
N ALA A 297 7.34 16.34 -5.95
CA ALA A 297 8.71 16.73 -5.60
C ALA A 297 8.79 17.41 -4.23
N GLY A 298 7.72 18.03 -3.77
CA GLY A 298 7.73 18.74 -2.49
C GLY A 298 6.36 18.89 -1.86
N ILE A 299 6.37 19.25 -0.57
CA ILE A 299 5.16 19.54 0.20
C ILE A 299 5.29 20.89 0.90
N VAL A 300 4.25 21.71 0.80
CA VAL A 300 4.11 22.97 1.53
C VAL A 300 2.93 22.86 2.49
N PHE A 301 3.17 23.11 3.77
CA PHE A 301 2.13 23.12 4.79
C PHE A 301 1.60 24.52 4.99
N GLY A 302 0.33 24.74 4.67
CA GLY A 302 -0.42 25.93 5.06
C GLY A 302 -1.09 25.70 6.41
N THR A 303 -0.67 26.39 7.49
CA THR A 303 -1.22 26.12 8.82
C THR A 303 -1.57 27.36 9.61
N SER A 304 -2.66 27.28 10.37
CA SER A 304 -3.03 28.29 11.37
C SER A 304 -2.46 27.92 12.75
N MET A 305 -2.20 28.91 13.58
CA MET A 305 -1.81 28.65 14.96
C MET A 305 -3.03 28.27 15.83
N VAL A 306 -2.92 27.17 16.52
CA VAL A 306 -3.91 26.66 17.49
C VAL A 306 -3.19 26.30 18.79
N LEU A 307 -3.64 26.87 19.94
CA LEU A 307 -3.06 26.54 21.25
C LEU A 307 -1.52 26.60 21.28
N THR A 308 -0.95 27.69 20.75
CA THR A 308 0.51 27.98 20.69
C THR A 308 1.34 27.12 19.72
N GLY A 309 0.71 26.24 18.93
CA GLY A 309 1.36 25.39 17.93
C GLY A 309 0.65 25.42 16.58
N PRO A 310 1.11 24.64 15.59
CA PRO A 310 0.38 24.42 14.35
C PRO A 310 -0.93 23.66 14.60
N HIS A 311 -1.85 23.74 13.68
CA HIS A 311 -3.08 22.95 13.75
C HIS A 311 -2.76 21.45 13.84
N PRO A 312 -3.39 20.67 14.76
CA PRO A 312 -3.06 19.25 14.97
C PRO A 312 -3.11 18.40 13.70
N LYS A 313 -4.05 18.67 12.78
CA LYS A 313 -4.14 17.95 11.51
C LYS A 313 -2.90 18.18 10.62
N SER A 314 -2.24 19.35 10.71
CA SER A 314 -0.96 19.60 9.99
C SER A 314 0.18 18.72 10.52
N ILE A 315 0.22 18.46 11.83
CA ILE A 315 1.16 17.51 12.44
C ILE A 315 0.88 16.09 11.97
N TYR A 316 -0.39 15.70 11.98
CA TYR A 316 -0.81 14.38 11.51
C TYR A 316 -0.40 14.14 10.04
N VAL A 317 -0.66 15.11 9.15
CA VAL A 317 -0.27 15.02 7.73
C VAL A 317 1.25 14.96 7.56
N ALA A 318 2.00 15.75 8.33
CA ALA A 318 3.47 15.71 8.30
C ALA A 318 4.01 14.36 8.79
N TYR A 319 3.42 13.80 9.85
CA TYR A 319 3.74 12.46 10.33
C TYR A 319 3.43 11.39 9.28
N LEU A 320 2.24 11.45 8.65
CA LEU A 320 1.84 10.52 7.59
C LEU A 320 2.82 10.60 6.40
N ALA A 321 3.13 11.80 5.91
CA ALA A 321 4.12 12.01 4.86
C ALA A 321 5.50 11.44 5.23
N ASN A 322 5.90 11.51 6.51
CA ASN A 322 7.16 10.94 6.96
C ASN A 322 7.16 9.41 6.96
N ILE A 323 6.10 8.74 7.47
CA ILE A 323 6.06 7.27 7.56
C ILE A 323 5.84 6.59 6.21
N LEU A 324 5.15 7.24 5.27
CA LEU A 324 4.96 6.76 3.91
C LEU A 324 6.23 6.85 3.05
N ARG A 325 7.25 7.59 3.49
CA ARG A 325 8.57 7.71 2.85
C ARG A 325 8.53 8.06 1.37
N PRO A 326 7.75 9.08 0.95
CA PRO A 326 7.74 9.54 -0.42
C PRO A 326 9.08 10.15 -0.85
N LYS A 327 9.24 10.38 -2.16
CA LYS A 327 10.46 10.93 -2.79
C LYS A 327 10.57 12.46 -2.68
N LEU A 328 10.11 13.06 -1.57
CA LEU A 328 10.13 14.50 -1.39
C LEU A 328 11.54 15.06 -1.38
N LYS A 329 11.82 16.03 -2.27
CA LYS A 329 13.09 16.77 -2.33
C LYS A 329 13.10 17.93 -1.32
N PHE A 330 11.96 18.60 -1.13
CA PHE A 330 11.87 19.77 -0.25
C PHE A 330 10.54 19.84 0.51
N SER A 331 10.54 20.65 1.57
CA SER A 331 9.37 21.07 2.32
C SER A 331 9.44 22.53 2.71
N ALA A 332 8.27 23.17 2.89
CA ALA A 332 8.15 24.51 3.45
C ALA A 332 6.87 24.64 4.29
N ILE A 333 6.81 25.67 5.12
CA ILE A 333 5.65 25.97 5.95
C ILE A 333 5.25 27.42 5.72
N ILE A 334 3.98 27.64 5.40
CA ILE A 334 3.39 28.95 5.36
C ILE A 334 2.23 29.04 6.35
N GLY A 335 1.94 30.20 6.89
CA GLY A 335 0.85 30.29 7.83
C GLY A 335 0.70 31.63 8.52
N SER A 336 -0.30 31.72 9.40
CA SER A 336 -0.57 32.93 10.15
C SER A 336 -0.82 32.64 11.64
N PHE A 337 -0.50 33.62 12.47
CA PHE A 337 -0.75 33.57 13.90
C PHE A 337 -1.23 34.94 14.41
N GLY A 338 -2.04 34.92 15.47
CA GLY A 338 -2.48 36.16 16.12
C GLY A 338 -1.60 36.56 17.31
N TRP A 339 -1.15 35.58 18.09
CA TRP A 339 -0.36 35.75 19.31
C TRP A 339 0.65 34.59 19.46
N GLY A 340 1.59 34.70 20.35
CA GLY A 340 2.79 33.87 20.42
C GLY A 340 2.63 32.36 20.35
N GLY A 341 3.70 31.67 19.91
CA GLY A 341 3.76 30.24 19.71
C GLY A 341 4.81 29.87 18.66
N ASN A 342 4.85 28.59 18.27
CA ASN A 342 5.76 28.08 17.25
C ASN A 342 4.99 27.23 16.24
N LEU A 343 4.87 27.72 14.99
CA LEU A 343 4.18 27.03 13.89
C LEU A 343 5.04 25.98 13.19
N THR A 344 6.36 26.18 13.19
CA THR A 344 7.24 25.44 12.25
C THR A 344 7.94 24.25 12.90
N ALA A 345 8.54 24.43 14.06
CA ALA A 345 9.35 23.40 14.70
C ALA A 345 8.60 22.07 14.96
N PRO A 346 7.32 22.07 15.38
CA PRO A 346 6.59 20.80 15.56
C PRO A 346 6.35 20.04 14.26
N ILE A 347 6.08 20.71 13.13
CA ILE A 347 5.91 20.09 11.82
C ILE A 347 7.27 19.54 11.34
N ASP A 348 8.31 20.37 11.45
CA ASP A 348 9.67 19.99 11.07
C ASP A 348 10.19 18.76 11.83
N ALA A 349 9.80 18.62 13.09
CA ALA A 349 10.21 17.50 13.94
C ALA A 349 9.59 16.16 13.49
N MET A 350 8.53 16.16 12.67
CA MET A 350 7.93 14.92 12.14
C MET A 350 8.83 14.24 11.11
N PHE A 351 9.65 14.99 10.35
CA PHE A 351 10.48 14.43 9.28
C PHE A 351 11.77 13.78 9.81
N THR A 352 11.64 12.57 10.34
CA THR A 352 12.74 11.76 10.90
C THR A 352 13.24 10.68 9.93
N LEU A 353 12.36 10.12 9.13
CA LEU A 353 12.63 9.05 8.15
C LEU A 353 12.90 9.63 6.76
N THR A 354 12.08 10.56 6.31
CA THR A 354 12.35 11.40 5.15
C THR A 354 13.03 12.69 5.62
N LYS A 355 13.96 13.20 4.82
CA LYS A 355 14.71 14.42 5.16
C LYS A 355 14.66 15.40 4.00
N PRO A 356 13.47 15.92 3.63
CA PRO A 356 13.38 16.90 2.58
C PRO A 356 14.18 18.15 2.93
N LYS A 357 14.78 18.81 1.93
CA LYS A 357 15.41 20.10 2.10
C LYS A 357 14.39 21.12 2.59
N LYS A 358 14.64 21.73 3.73
CA LYS A 358 13.77 22.78 4.28
C LYS A 358 14.02 24.07 3.52
N LEU A 359 12.98 24.60 2.89
CA LEU A 359 13.00 25.93 2.30
C LEU A 359 12.57 26.98 3.33
N GLU A 360 12.72 28.25 3.00
CA GLU A 360 12.38 29.34 3.91
C GLU A 360 10.88 29.38 4.17
N ASN A 361 10.50 29.44 5.45
CA ASN A 361 9.11 29.48 5.87
C ASN A 361 8.57 30.92 5.81
N VAL A 362 7.27 31.09 5.46
CA VAL A 362 6.61 32.40 5.43
C VAL A 362 5.48 32.44 6.44
N ILE A 363 5.70 33.14 7.54
CA ILE A 363 4.75 33.21 8.66
C ILE A 363 4.32 34.67 8.89
N ALA A 364 3.03 34.94 8.65
CA ALA A 364 2.43 36.25 8.81
C ALA A 364 1.84 36.45 10.22
N LYS A 365 1.99 37.63 10.81
CA LYS A 365 1.29 38.00 12.04
C LYS A 365 -0.07 38.64 11.68
N GLY A 366 -1.15 37.86 11.90
CA GLY A 366 -2.51 38.25 11.54
C GLY A 366 -2.75 38.15 10.04
N ARG A 367 -3.45 39.15 9.47
CA ARG A 367 -3.68 39.21 8.02
C ARG A 367 -2.37 39.45 7.26
N PRO A 368 -2.07 38.66 6.20
CA PRO A 368 -0.86 38.84 5.42
C PRO A 368 -0.79 40.23 4.78
N LYS A 369 0.40 40.81 4.75
CA LYS A 369 0.71 42.13 4.26
C LYS A 369 1.51 42.06 2.94
N PRO A 370 1.71 43.18 2.20
CA PRO A 370 2.49 43.18 0.96
C PRO A 370 3.87 42.53 1.08
N GLU A 371 4.58 42.75 2.18
CA GLU A 371 5.89 42.13 2.44
C GLU A 371 5.82 40.60 2.62
N ASP A 372 4.71 40.06 3.12
CA ASP A 372 4.53 38.62 3.25
C ASP A 372 4.28 37.97 1.87
N PHE A 373 3.55 38.66 0.97
CA PHE A 373 3.37 38.22 -0.41
C PHE A 373 4.69 38.24 -1.19
N GLN A 374 5.56 39.24 -0.99
CA GLN A 374 6.90 39.26 -1.60
C GLN A 374 7.75 38.06 -1.13
N LYS A 375 7.63 37.65 0.14
CA LYS A 375 8.30 36.42 0.64
C LYS A 375 7.72 35.17 0.01
N LEU A 376 6.40 35.12 -0.26
CA LEU A 376 5.77 34.00 -0.97
C LEU A 376 6.26 33.91 -2.42
N ASP A 377 6.49 35.06 -3.10
CA ASP A 377 7.12 35.05 -4.42
C ASP A 377 8.56 34.50 -4.37
N ALA A 378 9.34 34.93 -3.40
CA ALA A 378 10.69 34.41 -3.18
C ALA A 378 10.68 32.87 -2.86
N LEU A 379 9.70 32.42 -2.08
CA LEU A 379 9.49 30.98 -1.84
C LEU A 379 9.14 30.24 -3.13
N ALA A 380 8.25 30.81 -3.98
CA ALA A 380 7.91 30.22 -5.26
C ALA A 380 9.12 30.10 -6.21
N ASP A 381 10.01 31.12 -6.21
CA ASP A 381 11.28 31.08 -6.96
C ASP A 381 12.24 30.01 -6.39
N ALA A 382 12.34 29.91 -5.06
CA ALA A 382 13.14 28.86 -4.41
C ALA A 382 12.62 27.46 -4.72
N ILE A 383 11.29 27.27 -4.74
CA ILE A 383 10.66 26.00 -5.14
C ILE A 383 10.96 25.67 -6.61
N LEU A 384 10.87 26.66 -7.52
CA LEU A 384 11.19 26.48 -8.95
C LEU A 384 12.66 26.02 -9.13
N ALA A 385 13.58 26.50 -8.30
CA ALA A 385 14.98 26.14 -8.37
C ALA A 385 15.31 24.70 -7.92
N GLU A 386 14.34 23.97 -7.33
CA GLU A 386 14.52 22.55 -6.92
C GLU A 386 14.19 21.56 -8.06
N PHE A 387 13.72 22.06 -9.22
CA PHE A 387 13.43 21.27 -10.42
C PHE A 387 14.49 21.38 -11.49
#